data_a5209704dafd905da330c9b955412958
#
_entry.id   a5209704dafd905da330c9b955412958
#
_cell.length_a   1.000
_cell.length_b   1.000
_cell.length_c   1.000
_cell.angle_alpha   90.00
_cell.angle_beta   90.00
_cell.angle_gamma   90.00
#
_symmetry.space_group_name_H-M   'P 1'
#
loop_
_entity.id
_entity.type
_entity.pdbx_description
1 polymer ?
#
loop_
_entity_poly.entity_id
_entity_poly.type
_entity_poly.pdbx_seq_one_letter_code
_entity_poly.pdbx_strand_id
1 'polypeptide(L)' 'MGRNKDIRKKIEGHLRQIALHREKIRLELAKRNPDQDAIRDWQTHIRKHEMLIRRLEKKLP' A
#
# COMPACT_ATOMS: atom_id res chain seq x y z
N MET A 1 -12.78 -14.46 -17.48
CA MET A 1 -12.90 -13.09 -17.94
C MET A 1 -13.11 -12.12 -16.79
N GLY A 2 -14.16 -12.27 -15.96
CA GLY A 2 -14.36 -11.39 -14.81
C GLY A 2 -13.30 -11.48 -13.73
N ARG A 3 -12.68 -12.64 -13.57
CA ARG A 3 -11.69 -12.90 -12.53
C ARG A 3 -10.45 -12.01 -12.64
N ASN A 4 -9.88 -11.91 -13.84
CA ASN A 4 -8.67 -11.11 -14.04
C ASN A 4 -8.94 -9.63 -13.82
N LYS A 5 -10.09 -9.16 -14.24
CA LYS A 5 -10.52 -7.78 -14.04
C LYS A 5 -10.67 -7.47 -12.56
N ASP A 6 -11.30 -8.38 -11.80
CA ASP A 6 -11.49 -8.22 -10.36
C ASP A 6 -10.16 -8.22 -9.61
N ILE A 7 -9.26 -9.13 -9.98
CA ILE A 7 -7.91 -9.18 -9.39
C ILE A 7 -7.17 -7.89 -9.64
N ARG A 8 -7.20 -7.37 -10.86
CA ARG A 8 -6.56 -6.10 -11.21
C ARG A 8 -7.13 -4.92 -10.44
N LYS A 9 -8.43 -4.89 -10.24
CA LYS A 9 -9.07 -3.85 -9.42
C LYS A 9 -8.61 -3.90 -7.98
N LYS A 10 -8.49 -5.09 -7.42
CA LYS A 10 -7.99 -5.26 -6.05
C LYS A 10 -6.54 -4.77 -5.94
N ILE A 11 -5.72 -5.09 -6.92
CA ILE A 11 -4.33 -4.62 -6.97
C ILE A 11 -4.29 -3.09 -7.01
N GLU A 12 -5.11 -2.46 -7.86
CA GLU A 12 -5.20 -1.01 -7.94
C GLU A 12 -5.61 -0.40 -6.60
N GLY A 13 -6.58 -1.01 -5.90
CA GLY A 13 -7.00 -0.56 -4.58
C GLY A 13 -5.85 -0.58 -3.59
N HIS A 14 -5.07 -1.65 -3.58
CA HIS A 14 -3.89 -1.74 -2.70
C HIS A 14 -2.82 -0.72 -3.09
N LEU A 15 -2.60 -0.50 -4.37
CA LEU A 15 -1.64 0.50 -4.84
C LEU A 15 -2.02 1.91 -4.39
N ARG A 16 -3.31 2.23 -4.41
CA ARG A 16 -3.82 3.51 -3.92
C ARG A 16 -3.57 3.68 -2.43
N GLN A 17 -3.79 2.63 -1.64
CA GLN A 17 -3.52 2.65 -0.21
C GLN A 17 -2.03 2.85 0.07
N ILE A 18 -1.17 2.18 -0.69
CA ILE A 18 0.27 2.37 -0.57
C ILE A 18 0.64 3.82 -0.87
N ALA A 19 0.09 4.40 -1.92
CA ALA A 19 0.37 5.79 -2.29
C ALA A 19 -0.08 6.76 -1.19
N LEU A 20 -1.25 6.53 -0.59
CA LEU A 20 -1.76 7.36 0.50
C LEU A 20 -0.85 7.27 1.73
N HIS A 21 -0.41 6.07 2.09
CA HIS A 21 0.49 5.90 3.24
C HIS A 21 1.85 6.53 2.97
N ARG A 22 2.37 6.41 1.76
CA ARG A 22 3.64 7.06 1.38
C ARG A 22 3.54 8.57 1.48
N GLU A 23 2.42 9.15 1.06
CA GLU A 23 2.19 10.58 1.16
C GLU A 23 2.12 11.02 2.62
N LYS A 24 1.45 10.26 3.47
CA LYS A 24 1.40 10.54 4.91
C LYS A 24 2.79 10.52 5.52
N ILE A 25 3.61 9.53 5.15
CA ILE A 25 4.99 9.44 5.63
C ILE A 25 5.78 10.66 5.19
N ARG A 26 5.65 11.05 3.92
CA ARG A 26 6.36 12.22 3.38
C ARG A 26 6.02 13.48 4.15
N LEU A 27 4.72 13.70 4.41
CA LEU A 27 4.27 14.88 5.14
C LEU A 27 4.73 14.84 6.60
N GLU A 28 4.74 13.67 7.22
CA GLU A 28 5.19 13.52 8.60
C GLU A 28 6.69 13.79 8.73
N LEU A 29 7.49 13.31 7.78
CA LEU A 29 8.93 13.55 7.77
C LEU A 29 9.28 15.03 7.56
N ALA A 30 8.38 15.81 6.95
CA ALA A 30 8.58 17.23 6.76
C ALA A 30 8.33 18.04 8.02
N LYS A 31 7.73 17.45 9.04
CA LYS A 31 7.47 18.12 10.32
C LYS A 31 8.76 18.25 11.13
N ARG A 32 8.75 19.22 12.06
CA ARG A 32 9.89 19.46 12.95
C ARG A 32 10.21 18.24 13.82
N ASN A 33 9.17 17.61 14.35
CA ASN A 33 9.28 16.40 15.18
C ASN A 33 8.43 15.29 14.59
N PRO A 34 8.93 14.56 13.59
CA PRO A 34 8.17 13.47 13.01
C PRO A 34 7.81 12.40 14.05
N ASP A 35 6.59 11.91 13.98
CA ASP A 35 6.14 10.80 14.82
C ASP A 35 6.64 9.49 14.22
N GLN A 36 7.72 8.96 14.79
CA GLN A 36 8.35 7.73 14.29
C GLN A 36 7.44 6.51 14.43
N ASP A 37 6.61 6.48 15.46
CA ASP A 37 5.67 5.37 15.65
C ASP A 37 4.61 5.35 14.56
N ALA A 38 4.07 6.51 14.22
CA ALA A 38 3.10 6.62 13.12
C ALA A 38 3.74 6.22 11.78
N ILE A 39 4.97 6.67 11.52
CA ILE A 39 5.71 6.32 10.30
C ILE A 39 5.90 4.80 10.23
N ARG A 40 6.29 4.18 11.33
CA ARG A 40 6.49 2.73 11.40
C ARG A 40 5.19 1.98 11.10
N ASP A 41 4.07 2.43 11.66
CA ASP A 41 2.76 1.83 11.40
C ASP A 41 2.40 1.92 9.93
N TRP A 42 2.59 3.09 9.32
CA TRP A 42 2.31 3.27 7.90
C TRP A 42 3.20 2.40 7.02
N GLN A 43 4.47 2.25 7.38
CA GLN A 43 5.38 1.35 6.67
C GLN A 43 4.93 -0.10 6.76
N THR A 44 4.44 -0.52 7.92
CA THR A 44 3.89 -1.86 8.13
C THR A 44 2.67 -2.09 7.24
N HIS A 45 1.78 -1.10 7.15
CA HIS A 45 0.62 -1.18 6.27
C HIS A 45 1.04 -1.29 4.80
N ILE A 46 2.04 -0.53 4.38
CA ILE A 46 2.56 -0.60 3.02
C ILE A 46 3.07 -2.01 2.71
N ARG A 47 3.85 -2.60 3.59
CA ARG A 47 4.36 -3.97 3.42
C ARG A 47 3.23 -4.99 3.30
N LYS A 48 2.20 -4.84 4.13
CA LYS A 48 1.04 -5.72 4.10
C LYS A 48 0.34 -5.64 2.75
N HIS A 49 0.12 -4.44 2.25
CA HIS A 49 -0.50 -4.25 0.93
C HIS A 49 0.38 -4.81 -0.18
N GLU A 50 1.70 -4.63 -0.12
CA GLU A 50 2.63 -5.20 -1.11
C GLU A 50 2.55 -6.72 -1.14
N MET A 51 2.47 -7.37 0.03
CA MET A 51 2.32 -8.82 0.10
C MET A 51 1.01 -9.28 -0.53
N LEU A 52 -0.07 -8.57 -0.27
CA LEU A 52 -1.38 -8.88 -0.85
C LEU A 52 -1.36 -8.72 -2.37
N ILE A 53 -0.69 -7.69 -2.87
CA ILE A 53 -0.52 -7.49 -4.30
C ILE A 53 0.22 -8.67 -4.93
N ARG A 54 1.31 -9.13 -4.32
CA ARG A 54 2.07 -10.29 -4.82
C ARG A 54 1.21 -11.53 -4.89
N ARG A 55 0.38 -11.78 -3.87
CA ARG A 55 -0.55 -12.91 -3.87
C ARG A 55 -1.54 -12.82 -5.01
N LEU A 56 -2.07 -11.62 -5.24
CA LEU A 56 -3.03 -11.40 -6.32
C LEU A 56 -2.38 -11.55 -7.69
N GLU A 57 -1.15 -11.05 -7.85
CA GLU A 57 -0.41 -11.19 -9.11
C GLU A 57 -0.16 -12.65 -9.48
N LYS A 58 0.08 -13.51 -8.48
CA LYS A 58 0.27 -14.95 -8.71
C LYS A 58 -0.98 -15.63 -9.28
N LYS A 59 -2.15 -15.03 -9.08
CA LYS A 59 -3.42 -15.55 -9.62
C LYS A 59 -3.66 -15.12 -11.05
N LEU A 60 -2.91 -14.15 -11.54
CA LEU A 60 -2.99 -13.71 -12.93
C LEU A 60 -2.22 -14.66 -13.83
N PRO A 61 -2.74 -14.97 -15.04
CA PRO A 61 -2.04 -15.80 -16.01
C PRO A 61 -0.77 -15.14 -16.53
#